data_3333a023bbf407d923e33cf9f120fa54
#
_entry.id   3333a023bbf407d923e33cf9f120fa54
#
_cell.length_a   1.000
_cell.length_b   1.000
_cell.length_c   1.000
_cell.angle_alpha   90.00
_cell.angle_beta   90.00
_cell.angle_gamma   90.00
#
_symmetry.space_group_name_H-M   'P 1'
#
loop_
_entity.id
_entity.type
_entity.pdbx_description
1 polymer ?
#
loop_
_entity_poly.entity_id
_entity_poly.type
_entity_poly.pdbx_seq_one_letter_code
_entity_poly.pdbx_strand_id
1 'polypeptide(L)'
;MRPVMSRLGCATLAAAGVLLVLAPAALGQQPVSRLKGRVVSERGEPLKDADVRAEAFFGAAAGTFAGQRTFSTKTNAKGDWSILGIAPGIWLFEAVAPEHIPEIVALPIRLLTPSGPNAGGQVLIWELVLKPVRPPEDPRGRMLMDATTAARAGKSDEVRAVLRQVPEDADAEYLAAAGRIALVAREAGLARPLFMRALERDPASYRAAMGIASLFLLQRDFDSASRAFDATRNRTHDKDEQKWLSAAIGDLATIKVR
;
A
#
# COMPACT_ATOMS: atom_id res chain seq x y z
N MET A 1 -84.48 -30.37 -50.29
CA MET A 1 -84.34 -28.89 -50.08
C MET A 1 -82.95 -28.61 -49.45
N ARG A 2 -82.23 -27.77 -50.10
CA ARG A 2 -80.75 -27.56 -49.81
C ARG A 2 -80.50 -26.69 -48.58
N PRO A 3 -79.49 -26.98 -47.73
CA PRO A 3 -79.05 -26.09 -46.68
C PRO A 3 -78.00 -25.10 -47.19
N VAL A 4 -78.07 -23.92 -46.64
CA VAL A 4 -77.18 -22.77 -46.89
C VAL A 4 -75.93 -22.93 -46.02
N MET A 5 -74.73 -22.89 -46.64
CA MET A 5 -73.45 -22.84 -46.01
C MET A 5 -73.14 -21.41 -45.50
N SER A 6 -72.95 -21.23 -44.23
CA SER A 6 -72.33 -20.00 -43.66
C SER A 6 -70.82 -20.16 -43.52
N ARG A 7 -70.10 -19.28 -44.17
CA ARG A 7 -68.62 -19.20 -44.08
C ARG A 7 -68.23 -18.49 -42.80
N LEU A 8 -67.52 -19.18 -41.89
CA LEU A 8 -66.81 -18.56 -40.81
C LEU A 8 -65.40 -18.10 -41.31
N GLY A 9 -65.17 -16.82 -41.24
CA GLY A 9 -63.87 -16.24 -41.53
C GLY A 9 -62.91 -16.47 -40.37
N CYS A 10 -61.79 -17.12 -40.63
CA CYS A 10 -60.68 -17.21 -39.73
C CYS A 10 -59.88 -15.84 -39.73
N ALA A 11 -60.01 -15.13 -38.66
CA ALA A 11 -59.09 -13.97 -38.40
C ALA A 11 -57.82 -14.51 -37.80
N THR A 12 -56.73 -14.53 -38.55
CA THR A 12 -55.42 -14.82 -38.10
C THR A 12 -54.83 -13.57 -37.36
N LEU A 13 -54.79 -13.62 -36.04
CA LEU A 13 -54.03 -12.66 -35.19
C LEU A 13 -52.53 -12.96 -35.33
N ALA A 14 -51.83 -12.10 -36.07
CA ALA A 14 -50.39 -12.10 -36.10
C ALA A 14 -49.90 -11.47 -34.79
N ALA A 15 -49.45 -12.31 -33.85
CA ALA A 15 -48.74 -11.88 -32.67
C ALA A 15 -47.28 -11.47 -33.06
N ALA A 16 -47.05 -10.19 -33.19
CA ALA A 16 -45.71 -9.64 -33.33
C ALA A 16 -44.94 -9.78 -32.00
N GLY A 17 -44.17 -10.86 -31.87
CA GLY A 17 -43.25 -11.06 -30.77
C GLY A 17 -42.09 -10.06 -30.87
N VAL A 18 -42.12 -9.04 -30.03
CA VAL A 18 -40.94 -8.16 -29.82
C VAL A 18 -39.92 -8.98 -29.09
N LEU A 19 -38.92 -9.51 -29.79
CA LEU A 19 -37.70 -10.08 -29.19
C LEU A 19 -36.89 -8.92 -28.62
N LEU A 20 -37.06 -8.68 -27.32
CA LEU A 20 -36.13 -7.82 -26.56
C LEU A 20 -34.80 -8.56 -26.47
N VAL A 21 -33.89 -8.29 -27.40
CA VAL A 21 -32.48 -8.69 -27.28
C VAL A 21 -31.89 -7.89 -26.13
N LEU A 22 -31.89 -8.43 -24.92
CA LEU A 22 -31.06 -7.97 -23.83
C LEU A 22 -29.59 -8.16 -24.26
N ALA A 23 -29.02 -7.13 -24.89
CA ALA A 23 -27.58 -7.08 -25.06
C ALA A 23 -26.97 -7.23 -23.66
N PRO A 24 -26.10 -8.22 -23.41
CA PRO A 24 -25.37 -8.26 -22.16
C PRO A 24 -24.64 -6.93 -22.09
N ALA A 25 -24.98 -6.13 -21.07
CA ALA A 25 -24.18 -4.97 -20.73
C ALA A 25 -22.75 -5.52 -20.59
N ALA A 26 -21.88 -5.19 -21.53
CA ALA A 26 -20.47 -5.46 -21.44
C ALA A 26 -20.05 -4.75 -20.14
N LEU A 27 -19.95 -5.53 -19.07
CA LEU A 27 -19.28 -5.11 -17.84
C LEU A 27 -17.87 -4.73 -18.30
N GLY A 28 -17.70 -3.44 -18.58
CA GLY A 28 -16.45 -2.91 -19.07
C GLY A 28 -15.36 -3.43 -18.13
N GLN A 29 -14.50 -4.28 -18.65
CA GLN A 29 -13.33 -4.73 -17.91
C GLN A 29 -12.58 -3.46 -17.49
N GLN A 30 -12.68 -3.11 -16.23
CA GLN A 30 -11.89 -1.99 -15.71
C GLN A 30 -10.43 -2.30 -15.98
N PRO A 31 -9.67 -1.34 -16.56
CA PRO A 31 -8.27 -1.58 -16.87
C PRO A 31 -7.56 -2.03 -15.60
N VAL A 32 -7.03 -3.24 -15.62
CA VAL A 32 -6.32 -3.81 -14.48
C VAL A 32 -4.98 -3.11 -14.38
N SER A 33 -4.85 -2.25 -13.40
CA SER A 33 -3.61 -1.56 -13.13
C SER A 33 -2.58 -2.53 -12.57
N ARG A 34 -1.36 -2.47 -13.07
CA ARG A 34 -0.23 -3.23 -12.58
C ARG A 34 0.78 -2.28 -11.94
N LEU A 35 1.08 -2.51 -10.69
CA LEU A 35 2.23 -1.91 -10.02
C LEU A 35 3.38 -2.90 -10.06
N LYS A 36 4.55 -2.44 -10.49
CA LYS A 36 5.80 -3.18 -10.45
C LYS A 36 6.80 -2.41 -9.62
N GLY A 37 7.70 -3.14 -8.98
CA GLY A 37 8.79 -2.53 -8.27
C GLY A 37 9.96 -3.48 -8.12
N ARG A 38 10.98 -2.97 -7.48
CA ARG A 38 12.18 -3.71 -7.11
C ARG A 38 12.51 -3.43 -5.66
N VAL A 39 13.04 -4.43 -4.98
CA VAL A 39 13.63 -4.28 -3.65
C VAL A 39 15.12 -4.50 -3.77
N VAL A 40 15.90 -3.51 -3.33
CA VAL A 40 17.36 -3.54 -3.39
C VAL A 40 17.97 -3.17 -2.04
N SER A 41 19.22 -3.55 -1.83
CA SER A 41 20.04 -3.04 -0.72
C SER A 41 20.51 -1.60 -0.99
N GLU A 42 21.09 -0.92 0.00
CA GLU A 42 21.74 0.39 -0.18
C GLU A 42 22.89 0.37 -1.20
N ARG A 43 23.43 -0.81 -1.53
CA ARG A 43 24.44 -0.98 -2.58
C ARG A 43 23.85 -1.21 -3.97
N GLY A 44 22.49 -1.18 -4.09
CA GLY A 44 21.80 -1.48 -5.34
C GLY A 44 21.70 -2.97 -5.65
N GLU A 45 22.09 -3.87 -4.73
CA GLU A 45 22.02 -5.29 -4.92
C GLU A 45 20.57 -5.77 -4.79
N PRO A 46 20.08 -6.62 -5.74
CA PRO A 46 18.70 -7.10 -5.67
C PRO A 46 18.48 -8.03 -4.48
N LEU A 47 17.41 -7.79 -3.73
CA LEU A 47 17.02 -8.61 -2.57
C LEU A 47 15.96 -9.63 -3.00
N LYS A 48 16.39 -10.89 -3.11
CA LYS A 48 15.52 -12.03 -3.38
C LYS A 48 14.71 -12.40 -2.15
N ASP A 49 13.50 -12.96 -2.35
CA ASP A 49 12.60 -13.46 -1.30
C ASP A 49 12.22 -12.41 -0.23
N ALA A 50 12.36 -11.13 -0.57
CA ALA A 50 11.83 -10.06 0.26
C ALA A 50 10.29 -10.09 0.23
N ASP A 51 9.67 -10.01 1.40
CA ASP A 51 8.22 -9.91 1.52
C ASP A 51 7.80 -8.47 1.23
N VAL A 52 6.91 -8.28 0.26
CA VAL A 52 6.31 -6.98 -0.08
C VAL A 52 4.83 -7.05 0.20
N ARG A 53 4.35 -6.17 1.07
CA ARG A 53 2.93 -6.01 1.39
C ARG A 53 2.47 -4.61 1.02
N ALA A 54 1.28 -4.52 0.46
CA ALA A 54 0.60 -3.26 0.19
C ALA A 54 -0.78 -3.28 0.85
N GLU A 55 -1.10 -2.23 1.61
CA GLU A 55 -2.38 -2.07 2.28
C GLU A 55 -3.00 -0.73 1.89
N ALA A 56 -4.28 -0.78 1.45
CA ALA A 56 -5.01 0.41 1.04
C ALA A 56 -5.67 1.10 2.23
N PHE A 57 -5.50 2.41 2.34
CA PHE A 57 -6.15 3.22 3.37
C PHE A 57 -7.27 4.08 2.81
N PHE A 58 -7.17 4.48 1.56
CA PHE A 58 -8.17 5.29 0.90
C PHE A 58 -8.18 5.05 -0.60
N GLY A 59 -9.38 5.04 -1.23
CA GLY A 59 -9.55 4.84 -2.67
C GLY A 59 -10.45 5.89 -3.31
N ALA A 60 -10.14 6.26 -4.55
CA ALA A 60 -10.76 7.35 -5.30
C ALA A 60 -12.23 7.07 -5.72
N ALA A 61 -12.67 5.83 -5.72
CA ALA A 61 -14.03 5.49 -6.10
C ALA A 61 -15.00 5.66 -4.93
N ALA A 62 -15.47 6.87 -4.69
CA ALA A 62 -16.63 7.18 -3.84
C ALA A 62 -16.62 6.60 -2.40
N GLY A 63 -15.46 6.50 -1.77
CA GLY A 63 -15.35 6.03 -0.37
C GLY A 63 -15.59 4.52 -0.19
N THR A 64 -15.81 3.78 -1.25
CA THR A 64 -16.01 2.33 -1.20
C THR A 64 -14.87 1.62 -1.92
N PHE A 65 -13.99 0.98 -1.16
CA PHE A 65 -13.12 -0.05 -1.70
C PHE A 65 -13.97 -1.28 -1.98
N ALA A 66 -14.40 -1.45 -3.22
CA ALA A 66 -15.09 -2.66 -3.66
C ALA A 66 -14.14 -3.86 -3.88
N GLY A 67 -12.85 -3.74 -3.50
CA GLY A 67 -11.82 -4.72 -3.80
C GLY A 67 -10.95 -5.12 -2.61
N GLN A 68 -9.97 -5.95 -2.90
CA GLN A 68 -8.97 -6.39 -1.94
C GLN A 68 -8.15 -5.19 -1.45
N ARG A 69 -8.08 -5.04 -0.12
CA ARG A 69 -7.39 -3.92 0.53
C ARG A 69 -5.93 -4.24 0.89
N THR A 70 -5.54 -5.48 0.78
CA THR A 70 -4.20 -5.94 1.13
C THR A 70 -3.70 -6.89 0.05
N PHE A 71 -2.50 -6.65 -0.43
CA PHE A 71 -1.76 -7.55 -1.31
C PHE A 71 -0.47 -7.95 -0.64
N SER A 72 -0.03 -9.18 -0.91
CA SER A 72 1.28 -9.67 -0.48
C SER A 72 1.93 -10.41 -1.63
N THR A 73 3.22 -10.19 -1.81
CA THR A 73 4.05 -10.86 -2.82
C THR A 73 5.46 -11.00 -2.33
N LYS A 74 6.28 -11.79 -3.04
CA LYS A 74 7.72 -11.90 -2.78
C LYS A 74 8.49 -11.44 -4.01
N THR A 75 9.69 -10.93 -3.78
CA THR A 75 10.61 -10.59 -4.85
C THR A 75 11.23 -11.85 -5.47
N ASN A 76 11.50 -11.78 -6.77
CA ASN A 76 12.24 -12.80 -7.50
C ASN A 76 13.76 -12.64 -7.31
N ALA A 77 14.57 -13.45 -8.04
CA ALA A 77 16.04 -13.41 -7.97
C ALA A 77 16.64 -12.05 -8.40
N LYS A 78 15.89 -11.22 -9.14
CA LYS A 78 16.29 -9.87 -9.55
C LYS A 78 15.77 -8.77 -8.61
N GLY A 79 15.17 -9.16 -7.48
CA GLY A 79 14.52 -8.24 -6.57
C GLY A 79 13.17 -7.69 -7.07
N ASP A 80 12.69 -8.13 -8.23
CA ASP A 80 11.47 -7.59 -8.83
C ASP A 80 10.22 -8.20 -8.18
N TRP A 81 9.18 -7.36 -8.05
CA TRP A 81 7.85 -7.74 -7.59
C TRP A 81 6.77 -7.08 -8.44
N SER A 82 5.56 -7.62 -8.41
CA SER A 82 4.41 -6.99 -9.06
C SER A 82 3.11 -7.29 -8.34
N ILE A 83 2.19 -6.30 -8.35
CA ILE A 83 0.83 -6.38 -7.84
C ILE A 83 -0.12 -6.01 -8.96
N LEU A 84 -1.17 -6.82 -9.14
CA LEU A 84 -2.24 -6.59 -10.11
C LEU A 84 -3.50 -6.12 -9.40
N GLY A 85 -4.28 -5.28 -10.06
CA GLY A 85 -5.58 -4.84 -9.54
C GLY A 85 -5.50 -3.75 -8.48
N ILE A 86 -4.38 -3.03 -8.40
CA ILE A 86 -4.24 -1.92 -7.48
C ILE A 86 -5.13 -0.74 -7.93
N ALA A 87 -5.95 -0.24 -7.01
CA ALA A 87 -6.84 0.89 -7.26
C ALA A 87 -6.15 2.23 -6.92
N PRO A 88 -6.63 3.37 -7.46
CA PRO A 88 -6.17 4.68 -7.02
C PRO A 88 -6.44 4.90 -5.54
N GLY A 89 -5.53 5.58 -4.86
CA GLY A 89 -5.66 5.89 -3.45
C GLY A 89 -4.33 5.93 -2.72
N ILE A 90 -4.40 6.07 -1.40
CA ILE A 90 -3.21 6.02 -0.55
C ILE A 90 -2.99 4.58 -0.09
N TRP A 91 -1.79 4.08 -0.38
CA TRP A 91 -1.36 2.75 -0.04
C TRP A 91 -0.13 2.80 0.85
N LEU A 92 -0.10 1.97 1.88
CA LEU A 92 1.09 1.71 2.67
C LEU A 92 1.78 0.48 2.10
N PHE A 93 3.03 0.65 1.69
CA PHE A 93 3.90 -0.42 1.25
C PHE A 93 4.89 -0.77 2.35
N GLU A 94 5.05 -2.04 2.57
CA GLU A 94 6.01 -2.62 3.51
C GLU A 94 6.90 -3.59 2.74
N ALA A 95 8.21 -3.44 2.87
CA ALA A 95 9.17 -4.41 2.37
C ALA A 95 10.03 -4.93 3.51
N VAL A 96 10.13 -6.23 3.64
CA VAL A 96 10.89 -6.91 4.70
C VAL A 96 11.76 -8.00 4.09
N ALA A 97 13.07 -7.93 4.31
CA ALA A 97 14.02 -8.93 3.86
C ALA A 97 14.85 -9.47 5.04
N PRO A 98 15.42 -10.69 4.94
CA PRO A 98 16.37 -11.17 5.93
C PRO A 98 17.52 -10.17 6.10
N GLU A 99 18.00 -10.02 7.32
CA GLU A 99 19.17 -9.20 7.65
C GLU A 99 19.07 -7.71 7.21
N HIS A 100 17.85 -7.24 6.88
CA HIS A 100 17.60 -5.86 6.50
C HIS A 100 16.53 -5.24 7.38
N ILE A 101 16.70 -3.95 7.65
CA ILE A 101 15.70 -3.15 8.35
C ILE A 101 14.50 -2.97 7.42
N PRO A 102 13.27 -3.25 7.87
CA PRO A 102 12.07 -3.05 7.05
C PRO A 102 11.94 -1.63 6.52
N GLU A 103 11.47 -1.48 5.30
CA GLU A 103 11.07 -0.18 4.76
C GLU A 103 9.56 -0.08 4.72
N ILE A 104 9.03 1.07 5.14
CA ILE A 104 7.61 1.38 5.15
C ILE A 104 7.41 2.73 4.50
N VAL A 105 6.56 2.76 3.48
CA VAL A 105 6.31 3.99 2.75
C VAL A 105 4.85 4.09 2.36
N ALA A 106 4.27 5.27 2.55
CA ALA A 106 2.92 5.58 2.11
C ALA A 106 2.96 6.24 0.73
N LEU A 107 2.21 5.70 -0.22
CA LEU A 107 2.19 6.15 -1.60
C LEU A 107 0.79 6.51 -2.08
N PRO A 108 0.60 7.69 -2.65
CA PRO A 108 -0.57 8.00 -3.44
C PRO A 108 -0.46 7.33 -4.82
N ILE A 109 -1.23 6.28 -5.05
CA ILE A 109 -1.37 5.67 -6.36
C ILE A 109 -2.43 6.45 -7.13
N ARG A 110 -2.01 7.09 -8.22
CA ARG A 110 -2.89 7.79 -9.15
C ARG A 110 -2.87 7.03 -10.47
N LEU A 111 -4.02 6.52 -10.87
CA LEU A 111 -4.14 5.99 -12.22
C LEU A 111 -4.31 7.19 -13.16
N LEU A 112 -3.37 7.37 -14.05
CA LEU A 112 -3.58 8.28 -15.18
C LEU A 112 -4.71 7.67 -16.00
N THR A 113 -5.77 8.44 -16.25
CA THR A 113 -6.82 8.02 -17.18
C THR A 113 -6.18 7.82 -18.54
N PRO A 114 -6.19 6.59 -19.09
CA PRO A 114 -5.63 6.38 -20.40
C PRO A 114 -6.48 7.16 -21.41
N SER A 115 -5.86 8.12 -22.07
CA SER A 115 -6.48 8.84 -23.17
C SER A 115 -6.14 8.09 -24.45
N GLY A 116 -7.05 7.22 -24.95
CA GLY A 116 -6.89 6.61 -26.25
C GLY A 116 -7.27 5.12 -26.33
N PRO A 117 -7.39 4.56 -27.56
CA PRO A 117 -7.86 3.19 -27.81
C PRO A 117 -6.92 2.08 -27.31
N ASN A 118 -5.70 2.41 -26.88
CA ASN A 118 -4.70 1.48 -26.33
C ASN A 118 -4.49 1.65 -24.82
N ALA A 119 -5.53 2.00 -24.09
CA ALA A 119 -5.52 2.15 -22.64
C ALA A 119 -5.24 0.84 -21.90
N GLY A 120 -4.07 0.25 -22.15
CA GLY A 120 -3.52 -0.82 -21.33
C GLY A 120 -3.22 -0.30 -19.93
N GLY A 121 -3.49 -1.10 -18.91
CA GLY A 121 -3.29 -0.72 -17.52
C GLY A 121 -1.91 -0.11 -17.27
N GLN A 122 -1.87 0.99 -16.53
CA GLN A 122 -0.64 1.70 -16.25
C GLN A 122 0.32 0.82 -15.44
N VAL A 123 1.57 0.79 -15.85
CA VAL A 123 2.67 0.18 -15.09
C VAL A 123 3.41 1.28 -14.36
N LEU A 124 3.25 1.33 -13.05
CA LEU A 124 4.09 2.16 -12.18
C LEU A 124 5.30 1.33 -11.75
N ILE A 125 6.50 1.93 -11.81
CA ILE A 125 7.73 1.27 -11.38
C ILE A 125 8.23 1.98 -10.13
N TRP A 126 8.54 1.21 -9.11
CA TRP A 126 9.07 1.73 -7.87
C TRP A 126 10.23 0.88 -7.31
N GLU A 127 11.22 1.56 -6.74
CA GLU A 127 12.32 0.91 -6.05
C GLU A 127 12.23 1.16 -4.53
N LEU A 128 12.28 0.07 -3.75
CA LEU A 128 12.35 0.10 -2.30
C LEU A 128 13.78 -0.26 -1.89
N VAL A 129 14.45 0.68 -1.22
CA VAL A 129 15.83 0.50 -0.78
C VAL A 129 15.86 0.14 0.70
N LEU A 130 16.33 -1.07 1.00
CA LEU A 130 16.45 -1.55 2.38
C LEU A 130 17.89 -1.39 2.88
N LYS A 131 18.01 -0.90 4.11
CA LYS A 131 19.29 -0.87 4.82
C LYS A 131 19.61 -2.23 5.43
N PRO A 132 20.85 -2.70 5.36
CA PRO A 132 21.25 -3.88 6.12
C PRO A 132 21.16 -3.58 7.63
N VAL A 133 20.83 -4.60 8.39
CA VAL A 133 20.96 -4.55 9.83
C VAL A 133 22.44 -4.41 10.17
N ARG A 134 22.78 -3.71 11.26
CA ARG A 134 24.17 -3.65 11.78
C ARG A 134 24.73 -5.08 11.93
N PRO A 135 26.06 -5.24 11.80
CA PRO A 135 26.69 -6.56 11.87
C PRO A 135 26.23 -7.37 13.09
N PRO A 136 26.06 -8.70 12.94
CA PRO A 136 25.59 -9.57 14.04
C PRO A 136 26.50 -9.60 15.26
N GLU A 137 27.76 -9.18 15.14
CA GLU A 137 28.71 -9.04 16.24
C GLU A 137 28.31 -7.91 17.21
N ASP A 138 27.61 -6.90 16.71
CA ASP A 138 27.03 -5.85 17.55
C ASP A 138 25.77 -6.39 18.24
N PRO A 139 25.68 -6.41 19.58
CA PRO A 139 24.48 -6.82 20.30
C PRO A 139 23.23 -6.05 19.88
N ARG A 140 23.36 -4.77 19.49
CA ARG A 140 22.27 -3.94 18.99
C ARG A 140 21.82 -4.41 17.59
N GLY A 141 22.77 -4.79 16.73
CA GLY A 141 22.48 -5.39 15.43
C GLY A 141 21.73 -6.70 15.56
N ARG A 142 22.19 -7.59 16.46
CA ARG A 142 21.52 -8.85 16.76
C ARG A 142 20.06 -8.65 17.18
N MET A 143 19.81 -7.74 18.08
CA MET A 143 18.45 -7.41 18.55
C MET A 143 17.53 -7.00 17.40
N LEU A 144 17.98 -6.14 16.47
CA LEU A 144 17.19 -5.76 15.30
C LEU A 144 16.97 -6.93 14.34
N MET A 145 17.96 -7.81 14.16
CA MET A 145 17.81 -9.03 13.34
C MET A 145 16.78 -9.99 13.92
N ASP A 146 16.84 -10.24 15.22
CA ASP A 146 15.90 -11.13 15.91
C ASP A 146 14.47 -10.57 15.81
N ALA A 147 14.31 -9.27 16.07
CA ALA A 147 13.02 -8.60 15.95
C ALA A 147 12.50 -8.60 14.50
N THR A 148 13.36 -8.39 13.49
CA THR A 148 12.97 -8.44 12.07
C THR A 148 12.54 -9.85 11.67
N THR A 149 13.29 -10.87 12.13
CA THR A 149 12.97 -12.28 11.87
C THR A 149 11.62 -12.66 12.49
N ALA A 150 11.37 -12.25 13.73
CA ALA A 150 10.10 -12.47 14.40
C ALA A 150 8.95 -11.72 13.69
N ALA A 151 9.15 -10.48 13.25
CA ALA A 151 8.16 -9.69 12.51
C ALA A 151 7.78 -10.38 11.18
N ARG A 152 8.76 -10.88 10.41
CA ARG A 152 8.50 -11.64 9.18
C ARG A 152 7.71 -12.91 9.42
N ALA A 153 7.95 -13.57 10.56
CA ALA A 153 7.23 -14.77 10.97
C ALA A 153 5.84 -14.47 11.57
N GLY A 154 5.43 -13.19 11.66
CA GLY A 154 4.16 -12.79 12.28
C GLY A 154 4.09 -12.98 13.80
N LYS A 155 5.25 -13.10 14.47
CA LYS A 155 5.36 -13.38 15.91
C LYS A 155 5.43 -12.08 16.72
N SER A 156 4.33 -11.35 16.81
CA SER A 156 4.27 -10.03 17.46
C SER A 156 4.72 -10.06 18.92
N ASP A 157 4.44 -11.12 19.66
CA ASP A 157 4.88 -11.24 21.06
C ASP A 157 6.41 -11.32 21.20
N GLU A 158 7.08 -12.04 20.29
CA GLU A 158 8.55 -12.12 20.25
C GLU A 158 9.12 -10.72 19.89
N VAL A 159 8.55 -10.03 18.89
CA VAL A 159 8.93 -8.65 18.55
C VAL A 159 8.81 -7.74 19.76
N ARG A 160 7.70 -7.82 20.48
CA ARG A 160 7.45 -7.02 21.68
C ARG A 160 8.47 -7.30 22.78
N ALA A 161 8.78 -8.58 23.02
CA ALA A 161 9.76 -8.98 24.03
C ALA A 161 11.17 -8.45 23.71
N VAL A 162 11.57 -8.50 22.45
CA VAL A 162 12.89 -8.00 22.00
C VAL A 162 12.93 -6.47 22.04
N LEU A 163 11.95 -5.79 21.47
CA LEU A 163 11.99 -4.32 21.35
C LEU A 163 11.79 -3.56 22.67
N ARG A 164 11.25 -4.18 23.70
CA ARG A 164 11.24 -3.62 25.06
C ARG A 164 12.65 -3.46 25.67
N GLN A 165 13.63 -4.16 25.11
CA GLN A 165 15.02 -4.10 25.56
C GLN A 165 15.84 -3.05 24.80
N VAL A 166 15.21 -2.23 23.95
CA VAL A 166 15.88 -1.14 23.21
C VAL A 166 16.55 -0.18 24.21
N PRO A 167 17.88 0.00 24.10
CA PRO A 167 18.62 0.83 25.04
C PRO A 167 18.12 2.28 25.09
N GLU A 168 18.20 2.89 26.29
CA GLU A 168 17.82 4.30 26.44
C GLU A 168 18.76 5.22 25.67
N ASP A 169 20.05 4.88 25.56
CA ASP A 169 21.08 5.63 24.85
C ASP A 169 21.13 5.36 23.34
N ALA A 170 20.17 4.61 22.80
CA ALA A 170 20.14 4.30 21.38
C ALA A 170 20.07 5.57 20.52
N ASP A 171 20.81 5.57 19.40
CA ASP A 171 20.81 6.66 18.42
C ASP A 171 19.49 6.74 17.63
N ALA A 172 19.27 7.86 16.94
CA ALA A 172 18.04 8.11 16.21
C ALA A 172 17.78 7.07 15.10
N GLU A 173 18.82 6.62 14.41
CA GLU A 173 18.69 5.64 13.34
C GLU A 173 18.27 4.27 13.87
N TYR A 174 18.88 3.83 14.97
CA TYR A 174 18.51 2.60 15.65
C TYR A 174 17.07 2.64 16.16
N LEU A 175 16.66 3.74 16.79
CA LEU A 175 15.29 3.95 17.28
C LEU A 175 14.27 3.94 16.14
N ALA A 176 14.57 4.61 15.02
CA ALA A 176 13.72 4.61 13.85
C ALA A 176 13.63 3.21 13.21
N ALA A 177 14.72 2.43 13.19
CA ALA A 177 14.72 1.05 12.71
C ALA A 177 13.85 0.16 13.61
N ALA A 178 14.02 0.21 14.91
CA ALA A 178 13.21 -0.52 15.89
C ALA A 178 11.71 -0.14 15.77
N GLY A 179 11.42 1.15 15.59
CA GLY A 179 10.06 1.64 15.36
C GLY A 179 9.42 1.06 14.10
N ARG A 180 10.16 0.95 12.99
CA ARG A 180 9.66 0.33 11.74
C ARG A 180 9.40 -1.16 11.91
N ILE A 181 10.26 -1.88 12.60
CA ILE A 181 10.04 -3.30 12.92
C ILE A 181 8.77 -3.46 13.75
N ALA A 182 8.58 -2.64 14.77
CA ALA A 182 7.35 -2.63 15.58
C ALA A 182 6.12 -2.34 14.71
N LEU A 183 6.21 -1.41 13.77
CA LEU A 183 5.10 -1.02 12.89
C LEU A 183 4.71 -2.16 11.93
N VAL A 184 5.68 -2.86 11.34
CA VAL A 184 5.45 -4.06 10.51
C VAL A 184 4.76 -5.16 11.33
N ALA A 185 5.17 -5.36 12.58
CA ALA A 185 4.54 -6.30 13.51
C ALA A 185 3.18 -5.84 14.04
N ARG A 186 2.67 -4.65 13.61
CA ARG A 186 1.43 -4.03 14.09
C ARG A 186 1.43 -3.65 15.58
N GLU A 187 2.60 -3.49 16.16
CA GLU A 187 2.82 -3.08 17.55
C GLU A 187 2.88 -1.54 17.68
N ALA A 188 1.75 -0.88 17.37
CA ALA A 188 1.63 0.58 17.36
C ALA A 188 2.02 1.23 18.70
N GLY A 189 1.72 0.56 19.82
CA GLY A 189 2.07 1.00 21.16
C GLY A 189 3.57 1.04 21.43
N LEU A 190 4.38 0.23 20.72
CA LEU A 190 5.84 0.27 20.77
C LEU A 190 6.42 1.18 19.69
N ALA A 191 5.85 1.18 18.50
CA ALA A 191 6.35 1.96 17.38
C ALA A 191 6.36 3.46 17.70
N ARG A 192 5.27 3.99 18.26
CA ARG A 192 5.13 5.42 18.55
C ARG A 192 6.23 5.97 19.45
N PRO A 193 6.47 5.46 20.67
CA PRO A 193 7.52 5.98 21.54
C PRO A 193 8.91 5.84 20.91
N LEU A 194 9.19 4.79 20.14
CA LEU A 194 10.47 4.63 19.46
C LEU A 194 10.70 5.74 18.42
N PHE A 195 9.71 6.04 17.58
CA PHE A 195 9.81 7.14 16.62
C PHE A 195 9.90 8.51 17.30
N MET A 196 9.15 8.74 18.38
CA MET A 196 9.23 9.99 19.13
C MET A 196 10.62 10.19 19.71
N ARG A 197 11.21 9.18 20.37
CA ARG A 197 12.59 9.21 20.84
C ARG A 197 13.59 9.43 19.70
N ALA A 198 13.35 8.82 18.54
CA ALA A 198 14.20 9.06 17.36
C ALA A 198 14.18 10.53 16.94
N LEU A 199 13.00 11.18 16.91
CA LEU A 199 12.85 12.61 16.58
C LEU A 199 13.40 13.54 17.68
N GLU A 200 13.39 13.12 18.94
CA GLU A 200 14.05 13.85 20.03
C GLU A 200 15.58 13.85 19.86
N ARG A 201 16.16 12.74 19.36
CA ARG A 201 17.60 12.60 19.09
C ARG A 201 18.04 13.29 17.81
N ASP A 202 17.22 13.16 16.76
CA ASP A 202 17.43 13.79 15.46
C ASP A 202 16.10 14.33 14.92
N PRO A 203 15.79 15.62 15.15
CA PRO A 203 14.59 16.25 14.62
C PRO A 203 14.50 16.26 13.09
N ALA A 204 15.63 16.08 12.39
CA ALA A 204 15.67 16.02 10.93
C ALA A 204 15.43 14.61 10.37
N SER A 205 15.29 13.58 11.23
CA SER A 205 15.12 12.20 10.80
C SER A 205 13.87 12.01 9.94
N TYR A 206 14.07 11.93 8.62
CA TYR A 206 13.02 11.64 7.66
C TYR A 206 12.34 10.29 7.96
N ARG A 207 13.12 9.24 8.26
CA ARG A 207 12.60 7.89 8.52
C ARG A 207 11.71 7.82 9.75
N ALA A 208 12.06 8.52 10.81
CA ALA A 208 11.23 8.58 12.01
C ALA A 208 9.93 9.36 11.76
N ALA A 209 10.01 10.48 11.02
CA ALA A 209 8.84 11.28 10.67
C ALA A 209 7.88 10.50 9.75
N MET A 210 8.41 9.77 8.77
CA MET A 210 7.62 8.88 7.89
C MET A 210 6.98 7.75 8.70
N GLY A 211 7.70 7.18 9.68
CA GLY A 211 7.16 6.17 10.58
C GLY A 211 5.96 6.67 11.39
N ILE A 212 6.00 7.89 11.90
CA ILE A 212 4.87 8.53 12.59
C ILE A 212 3.69 8.74 11.62
N ALA A 213 3.94 9.22 10.40
CA ALA A 213 2.88 9.41 9.42
C ALA A 213 2.21 8.07 9.04
N SER A 214 3.00 7.02 8.84
CA SER A 214 2.52 5.67 8.57
C SER A 214 1.72 5.09 9.75
N LEU A 215 2.15 5.37 10.99
CA LEU A 215 1.43 4.98 12.20
C LEU A 215 0.02 5.59 12.24
N PHE A 216 -0.11 6.90 11.97
CA PHE A 216 -1.41 7.56 11.94
C PHE A 216 -2.30 7.02 10.82
N LEU A 217 -1.75 6.68 9.65
CA LEU A 217 -2.50 5.99 8.60
C LEU A 217 -3.04 4.65 9.09
N LEU A 218 -2.22 3.82 9.73
CA LEU A 218 -2.64 2.53 10.29
C LEU A 218 -3.75 2.68 11.33
N GLN A 219 -3.73 3.76 12.09
CA GLN A 219 -4.76 4.10 13.08
C GLN A 219 -6.00 4.76 12.46
N ARG A 220 -5.99 5.03 11.14
CA ARG A 220 -7.02 5.80 10.41
C ARG A 220 -7.23 7.22 10.94
N ASP A 221 -6.23 7.78 11.61
CA ASP A 221 -6.19 9.18 12.00
C ASP A 221 -5.61 10.00 10.83
N PHE A 222 -6.46 10.26 9.84
CA PHE A 222 -6.07 10.93 8.60
C PHE A 222 -5.64 12.38 8.83
N ASP A 223 -6.17 13.03 9.86
CA ASP A 223 -5.79 14.38 10.22
C ASP A 223 -4.36 14.45 10.74
N SER A 224 -4.03 13.58 11.66
CA SER A 224 -2.67 13.49 12.18
C SER A 224 -1.70 12.96 11.12
N ALA A 225 -2.13 12.03 10.26
CA ALA A 225 -1.34 11.56 9.13
C ALA A 225 -1.00 12.71 8.16
N SER A 226 -1.98 13.55 7.81
CA SER A 226 -1.77 14.70 6.93
C SER A 226 -0.74 15.70 7.50
N ARG A 227 -0.87 16.04 8.79
CA ARG A 227 0.12 16.90 9.48
C ARG A 227 1.50 16.27 9.54
N ALA A 228 1.57 14.97 9.79
CA ALA A 228 2.84 14.24 9.84
C ALA A 228 3.50 14.16 8.47
N PHE A 229 2.75 13.98 7.38
CA PHE A 229 3.29 14.05 6.02
C PHE A 229 3.81 15.44 5.67
N ASP A 230 3.10 16.50 6.07
CA ASP A 230 3.57 17.88 5.87
C ASP A 230 4.88 18.12 6.59
N ALA A 231 4.98 17.72 7.86
CA ALA A 231 6.22 17.80 8.62
C ALA A 231 7.35 16.95 8.00
N THR A 232 7.03 15.80 7.42
CA THR A 232 8.00 14.93 6.75
C THR A 232 8.49 15.55 5.45
N ARG A 233 7.59 16.14 4.65
CA ARG A 233 7.93 16.85 3.40
C ARG A 233 8.97 17.95 3.63
N ASN A 234 8.87 18.63 4.75
CA ASN A 234 9.82 19.71 5.09
C ASN A 234 11.19 19.19 5.56
N ARG A 235 11.36 17.86 5.73
CA ARG A 235 12.62 17.22 6.11
C ARG A 235 13.37 16.57 4.96
N THR A 236 12.72 16.36 3.83
CA THR A 236 13.36 15.81 2.64
C THR A 236 13.80 16.90 1.68
N HIS A 237 14.93 16.70 1.02
CA HIS A 237 15.43 17.53 -0.09
C HIS A 237 15.17 16.89 -1.44
N ASP A 238 14.65 15.64 -1.47
CA ASP A 238 14.29 14.93 -2.69
C ASP A 238 12.99 15.51 -3.24
N LYS A 239 13.05 16.01 -4.50
CA LYS A 239 11.89 16.65 -5.15
C LYS A 239 10.77 15.67 -5.49
N ASP A 240 11.12 14.43 -5.78
CA ASP A 240 10.13 13.40 -6.08
C ASP A 240 9.41 12.97 -4.79
N GLU A 241 10.15 12.84 -3.67
CA GLU A 241 9.55 12.62 -2.36
C GLU A 241 8.64 13.79 -1.95
N GLN A 242 9.08 15.03 -2.11
CA GLN A 242 8.25 16.21 -1.82
C GLN A 242 6.97 16.24 -2.66
N LYS A 243 7.06 15.84 -3.93
CA LYS A 243 5.92 15.81 -4.85
C LYS A 243 4.90 14.75 -4.43
N TRP A 244 5.32 13.54 -4.13
CA TRP A 244 4.39 12.51 -3.74
C TRP A 244 3.82 12.72 -2.32
N LEU A 245 4.59 13.27 -1.37
CA LEU A 245 4.06 13.69 -0.06
C LEU A 245 2.99 14.76 -0.21
N SER A 246 3.21 15.75 -1.08
CA SER A 246 2.20 16.77 -1.39
C SER A 246 0.94 16.17 -2.00
N ALA A 247 1.09 15.16 -2.85
CA ALA A 247 -0.03 14.41 -3.42
C ALA A 247 -0.80 13.64 -2.34
N ALA A 248 -0.11 12.96 -1.41
CA ALA A 248 -0.72 12.24 -0.30
C ALA A 248 -1.52 13.18 0.62
N ILE A 249 -0.97 14.34 0.96
CA ILE A 249 -1.65 15.38 1.75
C ILE A 249 -2.94 15.85 1.05
N GLY A 250 -2.87 16.11 -0.26
CA GLY A 250 -4.03 16.51 -1.05
C GLY A 250 -5.13 15.45 -1.08
N ASP A 251 -4.75 14.18 -1.22
CA ASP A 251 -5.70 13.07 -1.21
C ASP A 251 -6.36 12.89 0.17
N LEU A 252 -5.59 13.04 1.27
CA LEU A 252 -6.13 13.01 2.64
C LEU A 252 -7.10 14.17 2.92
N ALA A 253 -6.84 15.35 2.38
CA ALA A 253 -7.73 16.49 2.53
C ALA A 253 -9.12 16.25 1.90
N THR A 254 -9.20 15.45 0.84
CA THR A 254 -10.49 15.11 0.21
C THR A 254 -11.38 14.19 1.04
N ILE A 255 -10.80 13.48 2.03
CA ILE A 255 -11.55 12.59 2.94
C ILE A 255 -12.41 13.40 3.91
N LYS A 256 -11.95 14.59 4.32
CA LYS A 256 -12.64 15.44 5.29
C LYS A 256 -13.92 16.10 4.77
N VAL A 257 -14.09 16.16 3.47
CA VAL A 257 -15.20 16.92 2.84
C VAL A 257 -16.43 16.03 2.64
N ARG A 258 -16.37 14.77 3.03
CA ARG A 258 -17.47 13.79 2.88
C ARG A 258 -17.86 13.18 4.24
#